data_231ee80e99e524044061512fc8b9cb42
#
_entry.id   231ee80e99e524044061512fc8b9cb42
#
_cell.length_a   1.000
_cell.length_b   1.000
_cell.length_c   1.000
_cell.angle_alpha   90.00
_cell.angle_beta   90.00
_cell.angle_gamma   90.00
#
_symmetry.space_group_name_H-M   'P 1'
#
loop_
_entity.id
_entity.type
_entity.pdbx_description
1 polymer ?
#
loop_
_entity_poly.entity_id
_entity_poly.type
_entity_poly.pdbx_seq_one_letter_code
_entity_poly.pdbx_strand_id
1 'polypeptide(L)'
;MKEGAPVPAGFVESKGRGPYTTHNGPLYHKIEGEQLYQGFRVPPRHCNGHGIVHGGWMSSFADGLLAAAVWRGTNIRSVTLRLNVDFLGMARAGEWVEGHAVLTKATRSLGFARAEVTADGRKVLTAEGVFKLMTGAGAKTAK
;
A
#
# COMPACT_ATOMS: atom_id res chain seq x y z
N MET A 1 -11.09 -14.91 16.09
CA MET A 1 -10.47 -14.32 14.89
C MET A 1 -11.53 -13.94 13.88
N LYS A 2 -11.28 -12.88 13.14
CA LYS A 2 -12.18 -12.45 12.06
C LYS A 2 -11.86 -13.11 10.73
N GLU A 3 -11.06 -14.19 10.77
CA GLU A 3 -10.71 -14.95 9.57
C GLU A 3 -11.99 -15.42 8.88
N GLY A 4 -12.07 -15.22 7.59
CA GLY A 4 -13.27 -15.51 6.83
C GLY A 4 -14.33 -14.43 6.87
N ALA A 5 -14.11 -13.35 7.63
CA ALA A 5 -15.03 -12.21 7.62
C ALA A 5 -15.07 -11.61 6.20
N PRO A 6 -16.22 -11.08 5.78
CA PRO A 6 -16.35 -10.52 4.44
C PRO A 6 -15.45 -9.31 4.25
N VAL A 7 -14.99 -9.13 3.02
CA VAL A 7 -14.25 -7.94 2.63
C VAL A 7 -15.24 -6.77 2.63
N PRO A 8 -14.84 -5.59 3.12
CA PRO A 8 -15.75 -4.44 3.14
C PRO A 8 -16.30 -4.11 1.76
N ALA A 9 -17.51 -3.57 1.74
CA ALA A 9 -18.21 -3.25 0.50
C ALA A 9 -17.37 -2.33 -0.40
N GLY A 10 -17.39 -2.59 -1.69
CA GLY A 10 -16.68 -1.80 -2.68
C GLY A 10 -15.26 -2.27 -2.98
N PHE A 11 -14.68 -3.09 -2.12
CA PHE A 11 -13.36 -3.64 -2.35
C PHE A 11 -13.43 -4.87 -3.24
N VAL A 12 -12.54 -4.93 -4.24
CA VAL A 12 -12.40 -6.09 -5.12
C VAL A 12 -10.95 -6.55 -5.09
N GLU A 13 -10.74 -7.83 -5.31
CA GLU A 13 -9.39 -8.40 -5.26
C GLU A 13 -8.52 -7.84 -6.38
N SER A 14 -7.31 -7.41 -6.00
CA SER A 14 -6.32 -6.90 -6.95
C SER A 14 -5.59 -8.06 -7.60
N LYS A 15 -5.41 -7.99 -8.90
CA LYS A 15 -4.69 -9.02 -9.68
C LYS A 15 -3.48 -8.39 -10.36
N GLY A 16 -2.53 -9.24 -10.73
CA GLY A 16 -1.39 -8.79 -11.54
C GLY A 16 -0.43 -7.85 -10.81
N ARG A 17 -0.31 -7.99 -9.50
CA ARG A 17 0.52 -7.12 -8.67
C ARG A 17 1.97 -7.59 -8.54
N GLY A 18 2.36 -8.61 -9.31
CA GLY A 18 3.70 -9.19 -9.26
C GLY A 18 3.84 -10.30 -8.21
N PRO A 19 4.96 -11.05 -8.27
CA PRO A 19 5.12 -12.25 -7.43
C PRO A 19 5.14 -11.97 -5.94
N TYR A 20 5.85 -10.92 -5.51
CA TYR A 20 5.96 -10.60 -4.09
C TYR A 20 4.58 -10.27 -3.50
N THR A 21 3.86 -9.35 -4.13
CA THR A 21 2.56 -8.92 -3.64
C THR A 21 1.55 -10.06 -3.72
N THR A 22 1.60 -10.87 -4.77
CA THR A 22 0.73 -12.03 -4.93
C THR A 22 0.98 -13.05 -3.81
N HIS A 23 2.24 -13.31 -3.51
CA HIS A 23 2.61 -14.24 -2.42
C HIS A 23 2.09 -13.77 -1.06
N ASN A 24 2.11 -12.46 -0.83
CA ASN A 24 1.70 -11.88 0.45
C ASN A 24 0.23 -11.41 0.45
N GLY A 25 -0.47 -11.65 -0.65
CA GLY A 25 -1.88 -11.29 -0.75
C GLY A 25 -2.81 -12.27 -0.04
N PRO A 26 -4.12 -12.16 -0.31
CA PRO A 26 -4.70 -11.27 -1.32
C PRO A 26 -4.78 -9.82 -0.85
N LEU A 27 -4.59 -8.90 -1.78
CA LEU A 27 -4.86 -7.49 -1.57
C LEU A 27 -6.12 -7.11 -2.34
N TYR A 28 -6.79 -6.10 -1.83
CA TYR A 28 -8.04 -5.59 -2.39
C TYR A 28 -7.92 -4.11 -2.63
N HIS A 29 -8.74 -3.59 -3.53
CA HIS A 29 -8.77 -2.16 -3.77
C HIS A 29 -10.19 -1.69 -4.06
N LYS A 30 -10.43 -0.41 -3.85
CA LYS A 30 -11.63 0.29 -4.31
C LYS A 30 -11.25 1.70 -4.72
N ILE A 31 -12.05 2.27 -5.61
CA ILE A 31 -11.90 3.66 -6.02
C ILE A 31 -13.15 4.41 -5.61
N GLU A 32 -12.97 5.50 -4.87
CA GLU A 32 -14.05 6.41 -4.51
C GLU A 32 -13.66 7.80 -5.00
N GLY A 33 -14.41 8.31 -5.99
CA GLY A 33 -14.02 9.55 -6.63
C GLY A 33 -12.67 9.36 -7.30
N GLU A 34 -11.71 10.20 -6.93
CA GLU A 34 -10.36 10.11 -7.47
C GLU A 34 -9.40 9.34 -6.57
N GLN A 35 -9.87 8.90 -5.40
CA GLN A 35 -9.00 8.26 -4.42
C GLN A 35 -9.02 6.74 -4.56
N LEU A 36 -7.85 6.16 -4.62
CA LEU A 36 -7.66 4.71 -4.56
C LEU A 36 -7.38 4.30 -3.11
N TYR A 37 -8.14 3.31 -2.64
CA TYR A 37 -7.91 2.66 -1.35
C TYR A 37 -7.44 1.23 -1.62
N GLN A 38 -6.50 0.77 -0.81
CA GLN A 38 -6.07 -0.63 -0.84
C GLN A 38 -6.21 -1.21 0.55
N GLY A 39 -6.45 -2.50 0.64
CA GLY A 39 -6.63 -3.13 1.94
C GLY A 39 -6.42 -4.63 1.91
N PHE A 40 -6.33 -5.19 3.11
CA PHE A 40 -6.24 -6.63 3.30
C PHE A 40 -6.78 -7.02 4.68
N ARG A 41 -7.33 -8.24 4.75
CA ARG A 41 -7.67 -8.85 6.03
C ARG A 41 -6.43 -9.51 6.58
N VAL A 42 -6.04 -9.19 7.81
CA VAL A 42 -4.80 -9.67 8.39
C VAL A 42 -4.86 -11.18 8.61
N PRO A 43 -4.08 -11.97 7.86
CA PRO A 43 -3.96 -13.41 8.15
C PRO A 43 -2.87 -13.64 9.20
N PRO A 44 -2.92 -14.76 9.92
CA PRO A 44 -1.88 -15.08 10.92
C PRO A 44 -0.46 -15.06 10.35
N ARG A 45 -0.27 -15.44 9.10
CA ARG A 45 1.07 -15.50 8.49
C ARG A 45 1.73 -14.13 8.29
N HIS A 46 0.98 -13.03 8.41
CA HIS A 46 1.56 -11.69 8.36
C HIS A 46 2.01 -11.20 9.74
N CYS A 47 1.73 -11.98 10.78
CA CYS A 47 1.95 -11.54 12.15
C CYS A 47 3.27 -12.07 12.72
N ASN A 48 3.79 -11.29 13.67
CA ASN A 48 4.93 -11.73 14.48
C ASN A 48 4.45 -12.64 15.62
N GLY A 49 5.36 -13.05 16.51
CA GLY A 49 5.04 -13.91 17.63
C GLY A 49 4.06 -13.33 18.64
N HIS A 50 3.75 -12.05 18.56
CA HIS A 50 2.79 -11.40 19.45
C HIS A 50 1.39 -11.27 18.81
N GLY A 51 1.18 -11.84 17.62
CA GLY A 51 -0.09 -11.74 16.93
C GLY A 51 -0.35 -10.36 16.31
N ILE A 52 0.69 -9.60 16.12
CA ILE A 52 0.64 -8.24 15.55
C ILE A 52 1.27 -8.29 14.18
N VAL A 53 0.70 -7.58 13.21
CA VAL A 53 1.27 -7.54 11.85
C VAL A 53 2.72 -7.09 11.92
N HIS A 54 3.59 -7.88 11.31
CA HIS A 54 5.02 -7.60 11.27
C HIS A 54 5.26 -6.25 10.59
N GLY A 55 6.11 -5.41 11.19
CA GLY A 55 6.44 -4.10 10.65
C GLY A 55 7.00 -4.15 9.23
N GLY A 56 7.70 -5.22 8.89
CA GLY A 56 8.19 -5.43 7.53
C GLY A 56 7.07 -5.55 6.51
N TRP A 57 5.99 -6.28 6.84
CA TRP A 57 4.85 -6.36 5.93
C TRP A 57 4.12 -5.03 5.84
N MET A 58 3.93 -4.35 6.97
CA MET A 58 3.28 -3.03 6.96
C MET A 58 4.07 -2.03 6.13
N SER A 59 5.40 -2.08 6.20
CA SER A 59 6.25 -1.23 5.37
C SER A 59 6.11 -1.56 3.88
N SER A 60 6.03 -2.84 3.55
CA SER A 60 5.80 -3.28 2.17
C SER A 60 4.44 -2.79 1.66
N PHE A 61 3.41 -2.89 2.49
CA PHE A 61 2.07 -2.43 2.14
C PHE A 61 2.09 -0.91 1.91
N ALA A 62 2.74 -0.15 2.80
CA ALA A 62 2.87 1.30 2.67
C ALA A 62 3.62 1.68 1.38
N ASP A 63 4.70 0.97 1.07
CA ASP A 63 5.45 1.21 -0.16
C ASP A 63 4.54 1.05 -1.39
N GLY A 64 3.72 0.01 -1.39
CA GLY A 64 2.77 -0.22 -2.48
C GLY A 64 1.72 0.88 -2.62
N LEU A 65 1.22 1.40 -1.49
CA LEU A 65 0.28 2.53 -1.51
C LEU A 65 0.91 3.76 -2.15
N LEU A 66 2.14 4.07 -1.73
CA LEU A 66 2.87 5.24 -2.23
C LEU A 66 3.18 5.09 -3.72
N ALA A 67 3.66 3.92 -4.13
CA ALA A 67 3.97 3.66 -5.53
C ALA A 67 2.73 3.80 -6.41
N ALA A 68 1.58 3.32 -5.94
CA ALA A 68 0.33 3.45 -6.67
C ALA A 68 -0.09 4.92 -6.82
N ALA A 69 0.12 5.73 -5.78
CA ALA A 69 -0.19 7.17 -5.86
C ALA A 69 0.70 7.87 -6.88
N VAL A 70 1.98 7.52 -6.91
CA VAL A 70 2.91 8.08 -7.90
C VAL A 70 2.48 7.67 -9.31
N TRP A 71 2.16 6.40 -9.52
CA TRP A 71 1.69 5.93 -10.83
C TRP A 71 0.41 6.64 -11.27
N ARG A 72 -0.57 6.73 -10.39
CA ARG A 72 -1.85 7.35 -10.72
C ARG A 72 -1.71 8.84 -11.00
N GLY A 73 -0.76 9.51 -10.33
CA GLY A 73 -0.55 10.94 -10.49
C GLY A 73 0.35 11.32 -11.66
N THR A 74 1.24 10.42 -12.08
CA THR A 74 2.22 10.74 -13.13
C THR A 74 2.11 9.87 -14.38
N ASN A 75 1.50 8.70 -14.24
CA ASN A 75 1.48 7.66 -15.28
C ASN A 75 2.90 7.25 -15.72
N ILE A 76 3.86 7.34 -14.80
CA ILE A 76 5.26 6.98 -15.03
C ILE A 76 5.65 5.92 -14.01
N ARG A 77 6.32 4.87 -14.49
CA ARG A 77 6.88 3.84 -13.63
C ARG A 77 7.94 4.44 -12.73
N SER A 78 8.02 3.97 -11.50
CA SER A 78 8.98 4.51 -10.53
C SER A 78 9.62 3.40 -9.71
N VAL A 79 10.74 3.76 -9.06
CA VAL A 79 11.37 2.90 -8.05
C VAL A 79 11.54 3.71 -6.78
N THR A 80 11.36 3.04 -5.65
CA THR A 80 11.47 3.67 -4.34
C THR A 80 12.91 4.06 -4.05
N LEU A 81 13.14 5.34 -3.73
CA LEU A 81 14.43 5.83 -3.28
C LEU A 81 14.49 5.92 -1.76
N ARG A 82 13.39 6.30 -1.14
CA ARG A 82 13.32 6.44 0.31
C ARG A 82 11.90 6.13 0.77
N LEU A 83 11.82 5.40 1.86
CA LEU A 83 10.56 5.08 2.51
C LEU A 83 10.71 5.39 3.99
N ASN A 84 9.93 6.34 4.50
CA ASN A 84 9.85 6.65 5.91
C ASN A 84 8.50 6.20 6.43
N VAL A 85 8.51 5.45 7.54
CA VAL A 85 7.30 4.89 8.10
C VAL A 85 7.25 5.20 9.59
N ASP A 86 6.13 5.72 10.04
CA ASP A 86 5.86 5.88 11.47
C ASP A 86 4.78 4.88 11.86
N PHE A 87 5.10 4.00 12.82
CA PHE A 87 4.15 3.03 13.36
C PHE A 87 3.46 3.67 14.55
N LEU A 88 2.16 3.96 14.40
CA LEU A 88 1.37 4.68 15.38
C LEU A 88 0.48 3.77 16.21
N GLY A 89 0.27 2.56 15.76
CA GLY A 89 -0.58 1.59 16.43
C GLY A 89 -0.34 0.19 15.89
N MET A 90 -1.08 -0.77 16.40
CA MET A 90 -0.91 -2.18 16.07
C MET A 90 -2.12 -2.68 15.30
N ALA A 91 -1.88 -3.49 14.28
CA ALA A 91 -2.91 -4.24 13.60
C ALA A 91 -2.77 -5.71 13.98
N ARG A 92 -3.90 -6.37 14.23
CA ARG A 92 -3.91 -7.74 14.73
C ARG A 92 -4.56 -8.68 13.73
N ALA A 93 -4.28 -9.97 13.88
CA ALA A 93 -4.88 -11.01 13.06
C ALA A 93 -6.40 -10.86 13.04
N GLY A 94 -7.00 -10.94 11.85
CA GLY A 94 -8.43 -10.81 11.65
C GLY A 94 -8.93 -9.41 11.43
N GLU A 95 -8.12 -8.38 11.70
CA GLU A 95 -8.54 -7.00 11.46
C GLU A 95 -8.45 -6.65 9.98
N TRP A 96 -9.21 -5.63 9.58
CA TRP A 96 -9.14 -5.09 8.23
C TRP A 96 -8.20 -3.89 8.23
N VAL A 97 -7.14 -4.02 7.44
CA VAL A 97 -6.18 -2.93 7.25
C VAL A 97 -6.45 -2.30 5.90
N GLU A 98 -6.59 -0.98 5.88
CA GLU A 98 -6.72 -0.27 4.62
C GLU A 98 -5.95 1.03 4.66
N GLY A 99 -5.56 1.49 3.48
CA GLY A 99 -4.83 2.73 3.39
C GLY A 99 -5.01 3.40 2.05
N HIS A 100 -4.54 4.62 2.00
CA HIS A 100 -4.53 5.41 0.78
C HIS A 100 -3.31 6.32 0.80
N ALA A 101 -2.96 6.82 -0.37
CA ALA A 101 -1.82 7.71 -0.51
C ALA A 101 -2.14 8.80 -1.52
N VAL A 102 -1.44 9.92 -1.39
CA VAL A 102 -1.58 11.04 -2.32
C VAL A 102 -0.20 11.42 -2.85
N LEU A 103 -0.14 11.78 -4.12
CA LEU A 103 1.05 12.36 -4.71
C LEU A 103 1.16 13.79 -4.19
N THR A 104 2.24 14.09 -3.47
CA THR A 104 2.46 15.41 -2.90
C THR A 104 3.06 16.36 -3.94
N LYS A 105 4.01 15.86 -4.72
CA LYS A 105 4.66 16.62 -5.77
C LYS A 105 5.35 15.68 -6.74
N ALA A 106 5.35 16.05 -8.00
CA ALA A 106 6.17 15.39 -9.01
C ALA A 106 7.07 16.43 -9.66
N THR A 107 8.35 16.08 -9.80
CA THR A 107 9.28 16.86 -10.60
C THR A 107 9.58 16.07 -11.86
N ARG A 108 10.52 16.55 -12.68
CA ARG A 108 10.90 15.83 -13.89
C ARG A 108 11.37 14.40 -13.61
N SER A 109 12.06 14.18 -12.49
CA SER A 109 12.70 12.90 -12.20
C SER A 109 12.26 12.27 -10.88
N LEU A 110 11.49 12.97 -10.03
CA LEU A 110 11.12 12.50 -8.71
C LEU A 110 9.64 12.61 -8.46
N GLY A 111 9.09 11.66 -7.71
CA GLY A 111 7.74 11.73 -7.17
C GLY A 111 7.80 11.67 -5.64
N PHE A 112 7.00 12.50 -5.00
CA PHE A 112 6.86 12.55 -3.55
C PHE A 112 5.43 12.20 -3.19
N ALA A 113 5.26 11.29 -2.24
CA ALA A 113 3.92 10.84 -1.85
C ALA A 113 3.87 10.60 -0.34
N ARG A 114 2.66 10.61 0.21
CA ARG A 114 2.43 10.28 1.61
C ARG A 114 1.17 9.43 1.75
N ALA A 115 1.16 8.58 2.78
CA ALA A 115 0.11 7.60 2.99
C ALA A 115 -0.36 7.58 4.43
N GLU A 116 -1.61 7.13 4.61
CA GLU A 116 -2.18 6.83 5.91
C GLU A 116 -2.80 5.44 5.86
N VAL A 117 -2.67 4.71 6.96
CA VAL A 117 -3.18 3.34 7.07
C VAL A 117 -3.95 3.20 8.39
N THR A 118 -5.10 2.55 8.30
CA THR A 118 -5.93 2.24 9.48
C THR A 118 -6.10 0.73 9.63
N ALA A 119 -6.36 0.29 10.85
CA ALA A 119 -6.77 -1.07 11.15
C ALA A 119 -8.09 -0.98 11.91
N ASP A 120 -9.16 -1.54 11.34
CA ASP A 120 -10.52 -1.44 11.86
C ASP A 120 -10.85 0.01 12.26
N GLY A 121 -10.45 0.97 11.41
CA GLY A 121 -10.74 2.40 11.60
C GLY A 121 -9.75 3.17 12.47
N ARG A 122 -8.83 2.48 13.18
CA ARG A 122 -7.82 3.16 14.02
C ARG A 122 -6.61 3.50 13.15
N LYS A 123 -6.06 4.71 13.27
CA LYS A 123 -4.83 5.04 12.55
C LYS A 123 -3.67 4.24 13.15
N VAL A 124 -3.00 3.46 12.32
CA VAL A 124 -1.89 2.61 12.77
C VAL A 124 -0.57 2.93 12.09
N LEU A 125 -0.58 3.71 11.01
CA LEU A 125 0.65 4.01 10.30
C LEU A 125 0.49 5.24 9.43
N THR A 126 1.55 6.02 9.35
CA THR A 126 1.72 7.03 8.31
C THR A 126 3.05 6.77 7.62
N ALA A 127 3.14 7.15 6.35
CA ALA A 127 4.36 6.96 5.60
C ALA A 127 4.54 8.08 4.59
N GLU A 128 5.77 8.30 4.20
CA GLU A 128 6.08 9.17 3.08
C GLU A 128 7.23 8.55 2.30
N GLY A 129 7.28 8.82 1.01
CA GLY A 129 8.28 8.23 0.16
C GLY A 129 8.72 9.14 -0.95
N VAL A 130 9.94 8.88 -1.42
CA VAL A 130 10.52 9.53 -2.59
C VAL A 130 10.79 8.45 -3.62
N PHE A 131 10.36 8.71 -4.85
CA PHE A 131 10.40 7.75 -5.93
C PHE A 131 11.14 8.36 -7.12
N LYS A 132 12.03 7.58 -7.72
CA LYS A 132 12.65 7.97 -8.98
C LYS A 132 11.71 7.62 -10.11
N LEU A 133 11.35 8.61 -10.90
CA LEU A 133 10.52 8.39 -12.08
C LEU A 133 11.38 7.83 -13.20
N MET A 134 10.97 6.70 -13.76
CA MET A 134 11.68 6.03 -14.82
C MET A 134 11.27 6.65 -16.14
N THR A 135 12.09 7.59 -16.64
CA THR A 135 11.81 8.34 -17.87
C THR A 135 12.62 7.79 -19.03
N GLY A 136 12.26 8.20 -20.25
CA GLY A 136 12.92 7.73 -21.46
C GLY A 136 12.48 6.32 -21.84
N ALA A 137 13.41 5.52 -22.38
CA ALA A 137 13.10 4.16 -22.84
C ALA A 137 12.60 3.26 -21.72
N GLY A 138 13.10 3.42 -20.49
CA GLY A 138 12.68 2.65 -19.34
C GLY A 138 11.22 2.86 -18.97
N ALA A 139 10.72 4.07 -19.13
CA ALA A 139 9.34 4.39 -18.80
C ALA A 139 8.33 3.67 -19.70
N LYS A 140 8.70 3.42 -20.94
CA LYS A 140 7.80 2.81 -21.93
C LYS A 140 7.57 1.33 -21.72
N THR A 141 8.43 0.66 -20.95
CA THR A 141 8.29 -0.76 -20.64
C THR A 141 7.60 -0.99 -19.31
N ALA A 142 7.05 0.05 -18.74
CA ALA A 142 6.52 0.08 -17.39
C ALA A 142 5.12 -0.49 -17.29
N LYS A 143 4.90 -1.67 -17.77
CA LYS A 143 3.57 -2.28 -17.69
C LYS A 143 3.63 -3.59 -16.96
#